data_a704261494fccab03ae4659ce7aec518
#
_entry.id   a704261494fccab03ae4659ce7aec518
#
_cell.length_a   1.000
_cell.length_b   1.000
_cell.length_c   1.000
_cell.angle_alpha   90.00
_cell.angle_beta   90.00
_cell.angle_gamma   90.00
#
_symmetry.space_group_name_H-M   'P 1'
#
loop_
_entity.id
_entity.type
_entity.pdbx_description
1 polymer ?
#
loop_
_entity_poly.entity_id
_entity_poly.type
_entity_poly.pdbx_seq_one_letter_code
_entity_poly.pdbx_strand_id
1 'polypeptide(L)'
;MLKLLLGDPNARKLKKYQPYITEINLLEEDIQPLSDEQLKGKTTEFRQRLANGETLDDILPEAFAVVRESGRRVLGLRHFDVQLLGGVILHAGQIAEMKTGEGKTLVATLPSYLNALTGKGVHVITVNDYLARRDAEWMGQVHRFLGLSVGLIQSTMTPTERKKNYDCDITYVTNSEIGFDYLRDNMSTSMAEVVQRPFNYCVIDEVDSILVDEARTPLIISGQVERPTEKYLQAAEIAFTLQNEEHYEVNEKDRNVLLTDEGFAESENLLGVTDLFDPEDPWAHFVFNAIKAKELFLKDVNYIVRNDEVVIVDEFTGRVLPGRRWSDGLHQAIEAKEHVEIQPETQTLATITYQNLFLLYPKLGGNDGNCKDGRGGV
;
A
#
# COMPACT_ATOMS: atom_id res chain seq x y z
N MET A 1 -3.78 40.65 -8.75
CA MET A 1 -4.35 41.73 -7.95
C MET A 1 -4.86 41.28 -6.58
N LEU A 2 -5.61 40.22 -6.43
CA LEU A 2 -6.09 39.69 -5.12
C LEU A 2 -4.95 39.28 -4.15
N LYS A 3 -3.85 38.68 -4.62
CA LYS A 3 -2.67 38.31 -3.80
C LYS A 3 -1.98 39.52 -3.17
N LEU A 4 -2.06 40.72 -3.81
CA LEU A 4 -1.47 41.96 -3.29
C LEU A 4 -2.27 42.54 -2.11
N LEU A 5 -3.57 42.30 -2.04
CA LEU A 5 -4.48 42.79 -1.00
C LEU A 5 -4.66 41.85 0.20
N LEU A 6 -4.57 40.54 -0.01
CA LEU A 6 -4.83 39.54 1.02
C LEU A 6 -3.55 38.95 1.64
N GLY A 7 -2.38 39.22 1.08
CA GLY A 7 -1.11 38.61 1.47
C GLY A 7 -1.05 37.11 1.08
N ASP A 8 0.13 36.53 1.25
CA ASP A 8 0.31 35.09 1.04
C ASP A 8 -0.29 34.31 2.21
N PRO A 9 -1.29 33.43 1.99
CA PRO A 9 -1.87 32.58 3.04
C PRO A 9 -0.82 31.72 3.74
N ASN A 10 0.19 31.25 3.01
CA ASN A 10 1.27 30.44 3.56
C ASN A 10 2.17 31.27 4.49
N ALA A 11 2.48 32.51 4.15
CA ALA A 11 3.23 33.39 5.03
C ALA A 11 2.53 33.65 6.38
N ARG A 12 1.18 33.67 6.40
CA ARG A 12 0.41 33.76 7.66
C ARG A 12 0.47 32.49 8.47
N LYS A 13 0.39 31.31 7.82
CA LYS A 13 0.55 30.02 8.49
C LYS A 13 1.94 29.87 9.09
N LEU A 14 2.99 30.24 8.34
CA LEU A 14 4.37 30.21 8.83
C LEU A 14 4.59 31.10 10.05
N LYS A 15 3.98 32.29 10.08
CA LYS A 15 4.04 33.19 11.25
C LYS A 15 3.45 32.55 12.52
N LYS A 16 2.44 31.67 12.40
CA LYS A 16 1.86 30.96 13.54
C LYS A 16 2.88 30.03 14.21
N TYR A 17 3.81 29.47 13.46
CA TYR A 17 4.80 28.52 13.97
C TYR A 17 6.13 29.20 14.39
N GLN A 18 6.33 30.46 14.07
CA GLN A 18 7.54 31.20 14.43
C GLN A 18 7.86 31.23 15.93
N PRO A 19 6.86 31.30 16.87
CA PRO A 19 7.13 31.23 18.30
C PRO A 19 7.86 29.96 18.72
N TYR A 20 7.51 28.79 18.14
CA TYR A 20 8.21 27.55 18.42
C TYR A 20 9.70 27.62 18.06
N ILE A 21 10.02 28.22 16.91
CA ILE A 21 11.42 28.38 16.46
C ILE A 21 12.20 29.26 17.41
N THR A 22 11.59 30.36 17.86
CA THR A 22 12.20 31.27 18.85
C THR A 22 12.49 30.55 20.15
N GLU A 23 11.52 29.76 20.65
CA GLU A 23 11.67 29.00 21.89
C GLU A 23 12.74 27.90 21.77
N ILE A 24 12.75 27.13 20.65
CA ILE A 24 13.77 26.12 20.39
C ILE A 24 15.17 26.76 20.38
N ASN A 25 15.32 27.93 19.81
CA ASN A 25 16.60 28.65 19.79
C ASN A 25 17.04 29.14 21.17
N LEU A 26 16.11 29.58 22.02
CA LEU A 26 16.41 29.95 23.41
C LEU A 26 16.85 28.77 24.25
N LEU A 27 16.21 27.61 24.07
CA LEU A 27 16.53 26.38 24.79
C LEU A 27 17.90 25.78 24.38
N GLU A 28 18.49 26.20 23.25
CA GLU A 28 19.78 25.67 22.80
C GLU A 28 20.88 25.90 23.83
N GLU A 29 20.91 27.07 24.50
CA GLU A 29 21.91 27.40 25.53
C GLU A 29 21.83 26.45 26.73
N ASP A 30 20.64 25.95 27.06
CA ASP A 30 20.42 25.00 28.17
C ASP A 30 20.68 23.54 27.76
N ILE A 31 20.42 23.19 26.53
CA ILE A 31 20.55 21.82 26.01
C ILE A 31 21.99 21.50 25.60
N GLN A 32 22.70 22.45 25.02
CA GLN A 32 24.06 22.26 24.49
C GLN A 32 25.10 21.78 25.56
N PRO A 33 25.07 22.27 26.83
CA PRO A 33 26.03 21.81 27.85
C PRO A 33 25.70 20.47 28.48
N LEU A 34 24.52 19.86 28.19
CA LEU A 34 24.14 18.57 28.77
C LEU A 34 25.12 17.46 28.36
N SER A 35 25.43 16.52 29.28
CA SER A 35 26.16 15.32 28.92
C SER A 35 25.31 14.39 28.02
N ASP A 36 25.97 13.40 27.41
CA ASP A 36 25.26 12.43 26.56
C ASP A 36 24.20 11.64 27.35
N GLU A 37 24.51 11.30 28.60
CA GLU A 37 23.58 10.62 29.52
C GLU A 37 22.38 11.50 29.87
N GLN A 38 22.64 12.79 30.13
CA GLN A 38 21.57 13.76 30.40
C GLN A 38 20.69 13.94 29.19
N LEU A 39 21.26 14.03 27.97
CA LEU A 39 20.53 14.15 26.74
C LEU A 39 19.64 12.93 26.47
N LYS A 40 20.17 11.72 26.67
CA LYS A 40 19.39 10.46 26.61
C LYS A 40 18.28 10.42 27.65
N GLY A 41 18.56 10.93 28.86
CA GLY A 41 17.60 11.01 29.95
C GLY A 41 16.36 11.84 29.63
N LYS A 42 16.47 12.83 28.73
CA LYS A 42 15.35 13.64 28.25
C LYS A 42 14.22 12.82 27.63
N THR A 43 14.53 11.74 26.96
CA THR A 43 13.49 10.84 26.41
C THR A 43 12.61 10.25 27.50
N THR A 44 13.21 9.81 28.62
CA THR A 44 12.46 9.29 29.76
C THR A 44 11.65 10.40 30.44
N GLU A 45 12.24 11.57 30.62
CA GLU A 45 11.58 12.75 31.17
C GLU A 45 10.35 13.14 30.34
N PHE A 46 10.48 13.24 29.02
CA PHE A 46 9.35 13.57 28.14
C PHE A 46 8.23 12.53 28.21
N ARG A 47 8.56 11.25 28.20
CA ARG A 47 7.56 10.17 28.37
C ARG A 47 6.82 10.29 29.71
N GLN A 48 7.51 10.67 30.76
CA GLN A 48 6.88 10.87 32.07
C GLN A 48 5.99 12.11 32.09
N ARG A 49 6.39 13.21 31.44
CA ARG A 49 5.58 14.43 31.30
C ARG A 49 4.31 14.16 30.52
N LEU A 50 4.39 13.40 29.42
CA LEU A 50 3.23 12.95 28.66
C LEU A 50 2.28 12.08 29.51
N ALA A 51 2.83 11.17 30.31
CA ALA A 51 2.04 10.35 31.24
C ALA A 51 1.36 11.17 32.33
N ASN A 52 1.92 12.33 32.70
CA ASN A 52 1.37 13.28 33.66
C ASN A 52 0.36 14.27 33.03
N GLY A 53 0.08 14.15 31.73
CA GLY A 53 -0.97 14.92 31.06
C GLY A 53 -0.51 16.09 30.19
N GLU A 54 0.80 16.33 30.04
CA GLU A 54 1.30 17.27 29.05
C GLU A 54 1.05 16.71 27.63
N THR A 55 0.90 17.61 26.67
CA THR A 55 0.70 17.24 25.26
C THR A 55 2.02 17.20 24.50
N LEU A 56 2.01 16.61 23.30
CA LEU A 56 3.17 16.66 22.41
C LEU A 56 3.53 18.10 22.02
N ASP A 57 2.54 18.99 21.89
CA ASP A 57 2.78 20.40 21.54
C ASP A 57 3.46 21.14 22.70
N ASP A 58 3.18 20.81 23.96
CA ASP A 58 3.81 21.41 25.14
C ASP A 58 5.31 21.08 25.22
N ILE A 59 5.69 19.85 24.88
CA ILE A 59 7.09 19.39 24.93
C ILE A 59 7.85 19.60 23.61
N LEU A 60 7.16 19.97 22.52
CA LEU A 60 7.74 20.10 21.18
C LEU A 60 9.00 20.98 21.14
N PRO A 61 9.03 22.20 21.71
CA PRO A 61 10.21 23.04 21.60
C PRO A 61 11.46 22.40 22.23
N GLU A 62 11.32 21.83 23.41
CA GLU A 62 12.40 21.18 24.12
C GLU A 62 12.83 19.86 23.41
N ALA A 63 11.88 19.05 22.96
CA ALA A 63 12.17 17.84 22.20
C ALA A 63 12.93 18.14 20.90
N PHE A 64 12.56 19.18 20.18
CA PHE A 64 13.26 19.59 18.95
C PHE A 64 14.66 20.13 19.23
N ALA A 65 14.85 20.86 20.33
CA ALA A 65 16.17 21.31 20.77
C ALA A 65 17.08 20.10 21.09
N VAL A 66 16.55 19.07 21.75
CA VAL A 66 17.24 17.82 22.06
C VAL A 66 17.63 17.08 20.77
N VAL A 67 16.72 16.94 19.80
CA VAL A 67 17.01 16.28 18.52
C VAL A 67 18.06 17.08 17.73
N ARG A 68 17.98 18.42 17.71
CA ARG A 68 18.94 19.29 17.04
C ARG A 68 20.36 19.09 17.60
N GLU A 69 20.51 19.09 18.91
CA GLU A 69 21.81 18.88 19.56
C GLU A 69 22.33 17.45 19.33
N SER A 70 21.44 16.45 19.38
CA SER A 70 21.81 15.07 19.09
C SER A 70 22.27 14.88 17.64
N GLY A 71 21.60 15.52 16.68
CA GLY A 71 22.01 15.55 15.27
C GLY A 71 23.39 16.19 15.08
N ARG A 72 23.66 17.27 15.80
CA ARG A 72 24.97 17.93 15.79
C ARG A 72 26.08 17.00 16.33
N ARG A 73 25.82 16.28 17.42
CA ARG A 73 26.82 15.37 18.04
C ARG A 73 27.06 14.13 17.23
N VAL A 74 25.98 13.48 16.77
CA VAL A 74 26.03 12.15 16.17
C VAL A 74 26.36 12.21 14.68
N LEU A 75 25.76 13.17 13.96
CA LEU A 75 25.88 13.28 12.51
C LEU A 75 26.75 14.46 12.06
N GLY A 76 27.13 15.35 12.96
CA GLY A 76 27.76 16.62 12.60
C GLY A 76 26.79 17.63 11.90
N LEU A 77 25.48 17.35 11.96
CA LEU A 77 24.44 18.12 11.28
C LEU A 77 23.53 18.81 12.29
N ARG A 78 23.63 20.15 12.37
CA ARG A 78 22.73 20.98 13.18
C ARG A 78 21.57 21.46 12.30
N HIS A 79 20.34 21.24 12.73
CA HIS A 79 19.17 21.74 12.03
C HIS A 79 19.14 23.28 11.96
N PHE A 80 18.86 23.83 10.79
CA PHE A 80 18.60 25.24 10.57
C PHE A 80 17.16 25.61 10.96
N ASP A 81 16.90 26.89 11.19
CA ASP A 81 15.56 27.37 11.59
C ASP A 81 14.48 27.00 10.59
N VAL A 82 14.79 27.05 9.28
CA VAL A 82 13.86 26.60 8.23
C VAL A 82 13.54 25.10 8.32
N GLN A 83 14.51 24.30 8.75
CA GLN A 83 14.31 22.85 8.97
C GLN A 83 13.50 22.57 10.22
N LEU A 84 13.72 23.34 11.30
CA LEU A 84 12.86 23.27 12.49
C LEU A 84 11.42 23.61 12.15
N LEU A 85 11.20 24.66 11.35
CA LEU A 85 9.89 25.04 10.86
C LEU A 85 9.23 23.91 10.05
N GLY A 86 9.98 23.27 9.14
CA GLY A 86 9.52 22.08 8.42
C GLY A 86 9.10 20.97 9.36
N GLY A 87 9.88 20.69 10.41
CA GLY A 87 9.54 19.70 11.43
C GLY A 87 8.22 20.00 12.17
N VAL A 88 7.99 21.28 12.53
CA VAL A 88 6.73 21.71 13.17
C VAL A 88 5.53 21.52 12.23
N ILE A 89 5.68 21.86 10.95
CA ILE A 89 4.65 21.68 9.93
C ILE A 89 4.29 20.19 9.77
N LEU A 90 5.30 19.32 9.69
CA LEU A 90 5.11 17.88 9.61
C LEU A 90 4.42 17.31 10.86
N HIS A 91 4.82 17.79 12.06
CA HIS A 91 4.17 17.41 13.30
C HIS A 91 2.70 17.83 13.33
N ALA A 92 2.37 18.99 12.78
CA ALA A 92 1.00 19.50 12.67
C ALA A 92 0.13 18.73 11.65
N GLY A 93 0.66 17.69 11.01
CA GLY A 93 -0.06 16.88 10.02
C GLY A 93 -0.25 17.60 8.69
N GLN A 94 0.71 18.40 8.29
CA GLN A 94 0.69 19.20 7.06
C GLN A 94 1.84 18.79 6.12
N ILE A 95 1.80 19.31 4.90
CA ILE A 95 2.87 19.13 3.91
C ILE A 95 3.89 20.24 4.05
N ALA A 96 5.16 19.88 4.23
CA ALA A 96 6.30 20.77 4.20
C ALA A 96 6.94 20.72 2.80
N GLU A 97 6.73 21.76 2.01
CA GLU A 97 7.39 21.94 0.72
C GLU A 97 8.81 22.49 0.94
N MET A 98 9.81 21.65 0.65
CA MET A 98 11.24 21.98 0.79
C MET A 98 11.98 21.58 -0.47
N LYS A 99 12.86 22.46 -0.97
CA LYS A 99 13.65 22.17 -2.18
C LYS A 99 14.54 20.96 -2.01
N THR A 100 14.82 20.29 -3.13
CA THR A 100 15.82 19.23 -3.16
C THR A 100 17.16 19.72 -2.63
N GLY A 101 17.77 18.98 -1.71
CA GLY A 101 19.02 19.39 -1.06
C GLY A 101 18.86 20.18 0.24
N GLU A 102 17.67 20.61 0.63
CA GLU A 102 17.43 21.32 1.90
C GLU A 102 17.36 20.42 3.14
N GLY A 103 17.66 19.13 2.98
CA GLY A 103 17.80 18.18 4.10
C GLY A 103 16.49 17.64 4.65
N LYS A 104 15.49 17.37 3.80
CA LYS A 104 14.19 16.77 4.19
C LYS A 104 14.32 15.54 5.09
N THR A 105 15.27 14.66 4.80
CA THR A 105 15.55 13.46 5.60
C THR A 105 15.95 13.81 7.04
N LEU A 106 16.75 14.85 7.23
CA LEU A 106 17.12 15.34 8.55
C LEU A 106 15.92 15.98 9.27
N VAL A 107 15.10 16.73 8.56
CA VAL A 107 13.86 17.34 9.08
C VAL A 107 12.91 16.30 9.63
N ALA A 108 12.75 15.17 8.93
CA ALA A 108 11.87 14.07 9.34
C ALA A 108 12.24 13.50 10.73
N THR A 109 13.48 13.64 11.19
CA THR A 109 13.91 13.17 12.52
C THR A 109 13.18 13.90 13.66
N LEU A 110 12.88 15.18 13.49
CA LEU A 110 12.22 16.02 14.49
C LEU A 110 10.81 15.50 14.87
N PRO A 111 9.84 15.45 13.94
CA PRO A 111 8.51 14.96 14.26
C PRO A 111 8.49 13.46 14.53
N SER A 112 9.40 12.68 13.93
CA SER A 112 9.49 11.24 14.20
C SER A 112 9.86 10.96 15.65
N TYR A 113 10.88 11.63 16.18
CA TYR A 113 11.25 11.54 17.58
C TYR A 113 10.08 11.94 18.50
N LEU A 114 9.52 13.13 18.28
CA LEU A 114 8.46 13.67 19.13
C LEU A 114 7.24 12.73 19.19
N ASN A 115 6.75 12.26 18.06
CA ASN A 115 5.59 11.38 18.01
C ASN A 115 5.90 9.95 18.54
N ALA A 116 7.14 9.50 18.43
CA ALA A 116 7.58 8.20 18.98
C ALA A 116 7.57 8.17 20.52
N LEU A 117 7.64 9.32 21.19
CA LEU A 117 7.56 9.42 22.65
C LEU A 117 6.25 8.87 23.22
N THR A 118 5.18 8.83 22.42
CA THR A 118 3.89 8.23 22.81
C THR A 118 3.97 6.72 23.00
N GLY A 119 5.01 6.04 22.52
CA GLY A 119 5.13 4.59 22.53
C GLY A 119 4.23 3.85 21.53
N LYS A 120 3.44 4.56 20.73
CA LYS A 120 2.49 3.98 19.77
C LYS A 120 3.09 3.64 18.41
N GLY A 121 4.35 4.02 18.17
CA GLY A 121 5.07 3.79 16.92
C GLY A 121 4.89 4.90 15.89
N VAL A 122 5.96 5.09 15.12
CA VAL A 122 6.03 6.04 14.01
C VAL A 122 6.56 5.32 12.78
N HIS A 123 5.96 5.58 11.63
CA HIS A 123 6.45 5.08 10.35
C HIS A 123 7.05 6.23 9.52
N VAL A 124 8.25 6.01 9.00
CA VAL A 124 8.89 6.89 8.02
C VAL A 124 8.82 6.19 6.67
N ILE A 125 8.02 6.75 5.76
CA ILE A 125 7.67 6.14 4.49
C ILE A 125 8.54 6.70 3.38
N THR A 126 9.15 5.81 2.60
CA THR A 126 9.97 6.13 1.44
C THR A 126 9.49 5.39 0.20
N VAL A 127 9.98 5.79 -0.98
CA VAL A 127 9.55 5.20 -2.27
C VAL A 127 10.27 3.89 -2.62
N ASN A 128 11.39 3.56 -1.99
CA ASN A 128 12.13 2.33 -2.29
C ASN A 128 12.98 1.82 -1.12
N ASP A 129 13.36 0.55 -1.18
CA ASP A 129 14.12 -0.17 -0.15
C ASP A 129 15.51 0.43 0.12
N TYR A 130 16.15 1.01 -0.90
CA TYR A 130 17.45 1.65 -0.73
C TYR A 130 17.35 2.88 0.17
N LEU A 131 16.38 3.75 -0.09
CA LEU A 131 16.15 4.95 0.74
C LEU A 131 15.74 4.58 2.16
N ALA A 132 14.84 3.61 2.31
CA ALA A 132 14.43 3.13 3.63
C ALA A 132 15.62 2.65 4.45
N ARG A 133 16.52 1.87 3.87
CA ARG A 133 17.75 1.39 4.52
C ARG A 133 18.70 2.53 4.82
N ARG A 134 19.03 3.35 3.85
CA ARG A 134 19.94 4.48 4.00
C ARG A 134 19.49 5.38 5.15
N ASP A 135 18.22 5.72 5.21
CA ASP A 135 17.68 6.66 6.19
C ASP A 135 17.58 6.01 7.58
N ALA A 136 17.24 4.72 7.66
CA ALA A 136 17.26 3.97 8.91
C ALA A 136 18.68 3.84 9.50
N GLU A 137 19.70 3.66 8.65
CA GLU A 137 21.10 3.57 9.06
C GLU A 137 21.64 4.93 9.45
N TRP A 138 21.37 5.97 8.68
CA TRP A 138 21.93 7.29 8.86
C TRP A 138 21.17 8.09 9.93
N MET A 139 19.90 8.37 9.74
CA MET A 139 19.08 9.12 10.70
C MET A 139 18.76 8.32 11.96
N GLY A 140 18.65 7.02 11.83
CA GLY A 140 18.43 6.12 12.96
C GLY A 140 19.49 6.22 14.06
N GLN A 141 20.72 6.70 13.76
CA GLN A 141 21.74 6.96 14.76
C GLN A 141 21.30 8.00 15.79
N VAL A 142 20.60 9.07 15.36
CA VAL A 142 20.07 10.11 16.25
C VAL A 142 19.01 9.51 17.19
N HIS A 143 18.11 8.73 16.66
CA HIS A 143 17.03 8.10 17.44
C HIS A 143 17.60 7.11 18.47
N ARG A 144 18.54 6.24 18.04
CA ARG A 144 19.20 5.28 18.94
C ARG A 144 20.03 5.97 20.00
N PHE A 145 20.71 7.07 19.65
CA PHE A 145 21.44 7.88 20.62
C PHE A 145 20.52 8.41 21.71
N LEU A 146 19.30 8.80 21.38
CA LEU A 146 18.28 9.27 22.31
C LEU A 146 17.50 8.13 23.01
N GLY A 147 17.90 6.88 22.80
CA GLY A 147 17.31 5.71 23.48
C GLY A 147 16.02 5.17 22.84
N LEU A 148 15.71 5.56 21.60
CA LEU A 148 14.60 4.98 20.84
C LEU A 148 15.07 3.79 20.00
N SER A 149 14.20 2.79 19.88
CA SER A 149 14.40 1.65 18.96
C SER A 149 14.04 2.04 17.53
N VAL A 150 14.86 1.56 16.57
CA VAL A 150 14.69 1.84 15.14
C VAL A 150 14.61 0.53 14.38
N GLY A 151 13.50 0.35 13.67
CA GLY A 151 13.22 -0.76 12.78
C GLY A 151 13.36 -0.36 11.31
N LEU A 152 13.56 -1.38 10.48
CA LEU A 152 13.61 -1.29 9.04
C LEU A 152 12.84 -2.47 8.45
N ILE A 153 11.92 -2.21 7.54
CA ILE A 153 11.22 -3.26 6.77
C ILE A 153 11.79 -3.33 5.37
N GLN A 154 12.10 -4.54 4.94
CA GLN A 154 12.62 -4.85 3.61
C GLN A 154 11.85 -6.02 3.00
N SER A 155 11.80 -6.08 1.68
CA SER A 155 11.03 -7.08 0.91
C SER A 155 11.37 -8.54 1.25
N THR A 156 12.62 -8.82 1.62
CA THR A 156 13.13 -10.18 1.92
C THR A 156 12.84 -10.67 3.34
N MET A 157 12.28 -9.84 4.22
CA MET A 157 12.05 -10.17 5.62
C MET A 157 10.90 -11.13 5.84
N THR A 158 11.10 -12.06 6.77
CA THR A 158 10.05 -12.96 7.28
C THR A 158 9.01 -12.20 8.13
N PRO A 159 7.79 -12.74 8.32
CA PRO A 159 6.78 -12.12 9.20
C PRO A 159 7.28 -11.87 10.63
N THR A 160 8.06 -12.80 11.19
CA THR A 160 8.64 -12.66 12.54
C THR A 160 9.62 -11.48 12.61
N GLU A 161 10.46 -11.30 11.61
CA GLU A 161 11.39 -10.16 11.53
C GLU A 161 10.62 -8.85 11.34
N ARG A 162 9.59 -8.84 10.48
CA ARG A 162 8.72 -7.66 10.27
C ARG A 162 8.07 -7.24 11.58
N LYS A 163 7.49 -8.17 12.34
CA LYS A 163 6.85 -7.88 13.64
C LYS A 163 7.81 -7.20 14.60
N LYS A 164 9.02 -7.73 14.76
CA LYS A 164 10.07 -7.11 15.60
C LYS A 164 10.42 -5.68 15.18
N ASN A 165 10.45 -5.42 13.86
CA ASN A 165 10.77 -4.10 13.33
C ASN A 165 9.59 -3.13 13.45
N TYR A 166 8.33 -3.59 13.28
CA TYR A 166 7.16 -2.76 13.55
C TYR A 166 6.95 -2.46 15.03
N ASP A 167 7.44 -3.30 15.93
CA ASP A 167 7.41 -3.07 17.38
C ASP A 167 8.41 -1.99 17.85
N CYS A 168 9.33 -1.55 17.01
CA CYS A 168 10.23 -0.44 17.29
C CYS A 168 9.49 0.89 17.43
N ASP A 169 10.12 1.85 18.11
CA ASP A 169 9.56 3.21 18.30
C ASP A 169 9.41 3.93 16.96
N ILE A 170 10.37 3.76 16.05
CA ILE A 170 10.38 4.34 14.70
C ILE A 170 10.74 3.25 13.70
N THR A 171 9.93 3.06 12.67
CA THR A 171 10.16 2.07 11.62
C THR A 171 10.22 2.74 10.25
N TYR A 172 11.34 2.51 9.55
CA TYR A 172 11.52 2.92 8.15
C TYR A 172 11.00 1.82 7.24
N VAL A 173 10.17 2.19 6.27
CA VAL A 173 9.47 1.23 5.41
C VAL A 173 9.08 1.89 4.09
N THR A 174 8.96 1.11 3.01
CA THR A 174 8.43 1.64 1.75
C THR A 174 6.90 1.69 1.74
N ASN A 175 6.34 2.55 0.88
CA ASN A 175 4.91 2.64 0.66
C ASN A 175 4.29 1.30 0.25
N SER A 176 4.97 0.51 -0.57
CA SER A 176 4.49 -0.81 -1.02
C SER A 176 4.52 -1.84 0.11
N GLU A 177 5.63 -1.95 0.85
CA GLU A 177 5.77 -2.95 1.91
C GLU A 177 4.76 -2.76 3.04
N ILE A 178 4.57 -1.50 3.49
CA ILE A 178 3.58 -1.22 4.54
C ILE A 178 2.15 -1.54 4.09
N GLY A 179 1.84 -1.29 2.82
CA GLY A 179 0.53 -1.61 2.26
C GLY A 179 0.31 -3.11 2.08
N PHE A 180 1.31 -3.85 1.61
CA PHE A 180 1.21 -5.31 1.54
C PHE A 180 1.15 -5.97 2.91
N ASP A 181 1.89 -5.47 3.90
CA ASP A 181 1.78 -5.96 5.27
C ASP A 181 0.38 -5.69 5.85
N TYR A 182 -0.19 -4.51 5.58
CA TYR A 182 -1.57 -4.21 5.97
C TYR A 182 -2.58 -5.18 5.34
N LEU A 183 -2.46 -5.48 4.05
CA LEU A 183 -3.33 -6.45 3.39
C LEU A 183 -3.16 -7.85 3.99
N ARG A 184 -1.92 -8.31 4.21
CA ARG A 184 -1.64 -9.61 4.83
C ARG A 184 -2.21 -9.71 6.23
N ASP A 185 -2.05 -8.67 7.05
CA ASP A 185 -2.58 -8.62 8.41
C ASP A 185 -4.12 -8.72 8.43
N ASN A 186 -4.80 -8.07 7.47
CA ASN A 186 -6.26 -8.15 7.35
C ASN A 186 -6.78 -9.48 6.78
N MET A 187 -5.91 -10.29 6.18
CA MET A 187 -6.24 -11.64 5.74
C MET A 187 -5.90 -12.70 6.80
N SER A 188 -5.18 -12.32 7.86
CA SER A 188 -4.76 -13.24 8.92
C SER A 188 -5.94 -13.76 9.72
N THR A 189 -5.93 -15.05 10.03
CA THR A 189 -6.95 -15.72 10.86
C THR A 189 -6.60 -15.71 12.35
N SER A 190 -5.38 -15.31 12.69
CA SER A 190 -4.86 -15.29 14.06
C SER A 190 -4.11 -13.98 14.34
N MET A 191 -4.35 -13.41 15.52
CA MET A 191 -3.61 -12.21 15.99
C MET A 191 -2.09 -12.46 16.14
N ALA A 192 -1.67 -13.71 16.24
CA ALA A 192 -0.24 -14.07 16.29
C ALA A 192 0.49 -13.80 14.97
N GLU A 193 -0.24 -13.84 13.85
CA GLU A 193 0.28 -13.62 12.51
C GLU A 193 0.33 -12.13 12.13
N VAL A 194 -0.41 -11.27 12.84
CA VAL A 194 -0.45 -9.83 12.60
C VAL A 194 0.91 -9.23 12.96
N VAL A 195 1.51 -8.53 12.02
CA VAL A 195 2.85 -7.95 12.19
C VAL A 195 2.82 -6.47 12.55
N GLN A 196 1.79 -5.72 12.12
CA GLN A 196 1.67 -4.30 12.36
C GLN A 196 0.93 -4.02 13.67
N ARG A 197 1.33 -2.92 14.33
CA ARG A 197 0.53 -2.30 15.39
C ARG A 197 -0.50 -1.34 14.80
N PRO A 198 -1.53 -0.93 15.54
CA PRO A 198 -2.43 0.13 15.09
C PRO A 198 -1.67 1.38 14.64
N PHE A 199 -2.04 1.95 13.52
CA PHE A 199 -1.39 3.14 12.97
C PHE A 199 -1.54 4.34 13.90
N ASN A 200 -0.48 5.12 14.06
CA ASN A 200 -0.45 6.30 14.92
C ASN A 200 -0.02 7.56 14.16
N TYR A 201 1.22 7.60 13.72
CA TYR A 201 1.78 8.73 12.98
C TYR A 201 2.72 8.23 11.87
N CYS A 202 2.67 8.88 10.72
CA CYS A 202 3.69 8.67 9.70
C CYS A 202 4.19 9.99 9.09
N VAL A 203 5.44 9.95 8.63
CA VAL A 203 6.04 10.95 7.75
C VAL A 203 6.25 10.30 6.40
N ILE A 204 5.68 10.89 5.35
CA ILE A 204 5.88 10.44 3.96
C ILE A 204 6.92 11.34 3.32
N ASP A 205 8.02 10.74 2.85
CA ASP A 205 8.98 11.44 2.00
C ASP A 205 8.54 11.32 0.53
N GLU A 206 8.68 12.43 -0.23
CA GLU A 206 8.20 12.54 -1.61
C GLU A 206 6.69 12.28 -1.74
N VAL A 207 5.91 13.08 -1.02
CA VAL A 207 4.45 12.92 -0.90
C VAL A 207 3.70 13.05 -2.23
N ASP A 208 4.22 13.82 -3.19
CA ASP A 208 3.70 13.94 -4.54
C ASP A 208 3.76 12.62 -5.30
N SER A 209 4.88 11.91 -5.25
CA SER A 209 5.03 10.60 -5.89
C SER A 209 4.05 9.57 -5.30
N ILE A 210 3.90 9.55 -3.97
CA ILE A 210 3.10 8.51 -3.29
C ILE A 210 1.61 8.85 -3.27
N LEU A 211 1.23 10.11 -2.94
CA LEU A 211 -0.16 10.50 -2.72
C LEU A 211 -0.80 11.27 -3.89
N VAL A 212 -0.06 11.53 -4.97
CA VAL A 212 -0.61 12.11 -6.20
C VAL A 212 -0.42 11.14 -7.36
N ASP A 213 0.84 10.82 -7.71
CA ASP A 213 1.12 10.01 -8.90
C ASP A 213 0.64 8.55 -8.73
N GLU A 214 0.89 7.94 -7.58
CA GLU A 214 0.52 6.57 -7.27
C GLU A 214 -0.76 6.43 -6.40
N ALA A 215 -1.41 7.54 -6.05
CA ALA A 215 -2.51 7.56 -5.07
C ALA A 215 -3.62 6.51 -5.33
N ARG A 216 -3.96 6.33 -6.60
CA ARG A 216 -5.05 5.43 -7.05
C ARG A 216 -4.55 4.06 -7.49
N THR A 217 -3.24 3.83 -7.51
CA THR A 217 -2.67 2.52 -7.85
C THR A 217 -3.03 1.52 -6.76
N PRO A 218 -3.75 0.44 -7.10
CA PRO A 218 -4.11 -0.55 -6.10
C PRO A 218 -2.94 -1.49 -5.82
N LEU A 219 -2.71 -1.75 -4.57
CA LEU A 219 -1.97 -2.92 -4.10
C LEU A 219 -2.92 -4.10 -4.09
N ILE A 220 -2.53 -5.21 -4.71
CA ILE A 220 -3.40 -6.37 -4.92
C ILE A 220 -2.66 -7.62 -4.43
N ILE A 221 -3.32 -8.39 -3.56
CA ILE A 221 -2.92 -9.77 -3.26
C ILE A 221 -3.88 -10.69 -4.00
N SER A 222 -3.32 -11.54 -4.85
CA SER A 222 -4.06 -12.56 -5.57
C SER A 222 -3.69 -13.94 -5.04
N GLY A 223 -4.67 -14.83 -4.95
CA GLY A 223 -4.49 -16.24 -4.63
C GLY A 223 -4.93 -17.11 -5.78
N GLN A 224 -4.35 -18.31 -5.85
CA GLN A 224 -4.85 -19.35 -6.75
C GLN A 224 -6.05 -20.00 -6.11
N VAL A 225 -7.13 -20.14 -6.87
CA VAL A 225 -8.29 -20.93 -6.47
C VAL A 225 -8.16 -22.28 -7.16
N GLU A 226 -7.99 -23.32 -6.37
CA GLU A 226 -8.08 -24.68 -6.88
C GLU A 226 -9.55 -24.97 -7.23
N ARG A 227 -9.89 -24.85 -8.51
CA ARG A 227 -11.12 -25.42 -9.03
C ARG A 227 -10.80 -26.78 -9.64
N PRO A 228 -11.70 -27.78 -9.51
CA PRO A 228 -11.42 -29.12 -10.00
C PRO A 228 -11.27 -29.10 -11.53
N THR A 229 -10.04 -29.32 -12.00
CA THR A 229 -9.68 -29.37 -13.43
C THR A 229 -10.56 -30.36 -14.19
N GLU A 230 -10.91 -31.46 -13.54
CA GLU A 230 -11.78 -32.49 -14.08
C GLU A 230 -13.17 -32.00 -14.48
N LYS A 231 -13.75 -31.06 -13.72
CA LYS A 231 -15.05 -30.46 -14.05
C LYS A 231 -15.00 -29.63 -15.36
N TYR A 232 -13.91 -28.93 -15.62
CA TYR A 232 -13.75 -28.20 -16.90
C TYR A 232 -13.67 -29.17 -18.09
N LEU A 233 -12.94 -30.29 -17.95
CA LEU A 233 -12.81 -31.28 -19.01
C LEU A 233 -14.17 -31.97 -19.30
N GLN A 234 -14.88 -32.42 -18.25
CA GLN A 234 -16.20 -33.05 -18.39
C GLN A 234 -17.22 -32.07 -18.98
N ALA A 235 -17.23 -30.78 -18.52
CA ALA A 235 -18.12 -29.77 -19.06
C ALA A 235 -17.82 -29.47 -20.56
N ALA A 236 -16.54 -29.49 -20.96
CA ALA A 236 -16.18 -29.31 -22.35
C ALA A 236 -16.69 -30.47 -23.21
N GLU A 237 -16.55 -31.73 -22.79
CA GLU A 237 -17.08 -32.91 -23.48
C GLU A 237 -18.60 -32.81 -23.65
N ILE A 238 -19.33 -32.47 -22.59
CA ILE A 238 -20.77 -32.27 -22.62
C ILE A 238 -21.19 -31.18 -23.57
N ALA A 239 -20.50 -30.00 -23.52
CA ALA A 239 -20.80 -28.89 -24.41
C ALA A 239 -20.73 -29.28 -25.88
N PHE A 240 -19.85 -30.21 -26.28
CA PHE A 240 -19.77 -30.71 -27.64
C PHE A 240 -20.96 -31.61 -28.02
N THR A 241 -21.59 -32.27 -27.05
CA THR A 241 -22.77 -33.11 -27.27
C THR A 241 -24.04 -32.30 -27.39
N LEU A 242 -24.15 -31.20 -26.65
CA LEU A 242 -25.30 -30.30 -26.67
C LEU A 242 -25.41 -29.56 -27.99
N GLN A 243 -26.66 -29.35 -28.45
CA GLN A 243 -27.00 -28.72 -29.75
C GLN A 243 -27.61 -27.35 -29.51
N ASN A 244 -27.19 -26.39 -30.36
CA ASN A 244 -27.80 -25.04 -30.39
C ASN A 244 -29.25 -25.12 -30.84
N GLU A 245 -30.12 -24.22 -30.35
CA GLU A 245 -31.54 -24.12 -30.57
C GLU A 245 -32.39 -25.23 -29.89
N GLU A 246 -31.82 -26.38 -29.59
CA GLU A 246 -32.47 -27.48 -28.86
C GLU A 246 -32.14 -27.42 -27.35
N HIS A 247 -30.85 -27.40 -27.02
CA HIS A 247 -30.37 -27.46 -25.63
C HIS A 247 -29.96 -26.11 -25.09
N TYR A 248 -29.59 -25.16 -25.94
CA TYR A 248 -29.21 -23.79 -25.52
C TYR A 248 -29.45 -22.78 -26.65
N GLU A 249 -29.58 -21.51 -26.24
CA GLU A 249 -29.65 -20.36 -27.13
C GLU A 249 -28.40 -19.51 -26.99
N VAL A 250 -27.84 -19.02 -28.09
CA VAL A 250 -26.68 -18.16 -28.14
C VAL A 250 -27.08 -16.71 -28.39
N ASN A 251 -26.75 -15.81 -27.48
CA ASN A 251 -26.88 -14.38 -27.67
C ASN A 251 -25.51 -13.77 -27.98
N GLU A 252 -25.20 -13.63 -29.26
CA GLU A 252 -23.92 -13.07 -29.72
C GLU A 252 -23.74 -11.60 -29.31
N LYS A 253 -24.84 -10.83 -29.23
CA LYS A 253 -24.79 -9.40 -28.91
C LYS A 253 -24.34 -9.16 -27.45
N ASP A 254 -24.86 -9.96 -26.54
CA ASP A 254 -24.59 -9.87 -25.10
C ASP A 254 -23.46 -10.82 -24.69
N ARG A 255 -22.90 -11.58 -25.66
CA ARG A 255 -21.88 -12.63 -25.45
C ARG A 255 -22.26 -13.59 -24.32
N ASN A 256 -23.49 -14.06 -24.36
CA ASN A 256 -24.06 -14.95 -23.35
C ASN A 256 -24.74 -16.16 -23.99
N VAL A 257 -24.92 -17.22 -23.20
CA VAL A 257 -25.66 -18.43 -23.56
C VAL A 257 -26.70 -18.72 -22.49
N LEU A 258 -27.85 -19.23 -22.90
CA LEU A 258 -28.94 -19.63 -22.02
C LEU A 258 -29.28 -21.10 -22.31
N LEU A 259 -29.32 -21.95 -21.27
CA LEU A 259 -29.81 -23.31 -21.41
C LEU A 259 -31.34 -23.30 -21.50
N THR A 260 -31.89 -24.16 -22.36
CA THR A 260 -33.27 -24.49 -22.38
C THR A 260 -33.63 -25.51 -21.28
N ASP A 261 -34.89 -25.76 -21.02
CA ASP A 261 -35.31 -26.82 -20.07
C ASP A 261 -34.77 -28.22 -20.49
N GLU A 262 -34.76 -28.49 -21.79
CA GLU A 262 -34.15 -29.69 -22.34
C GLU A 262 -32.62 -29.72 -22.15
N GLY A 263 -31.98 -28.56 -22.29
CA GLY A 263 -30.54 -28.39 -22.06
C GLY A 263 -30.13 -28.63 -20.61
N PHE A 264 -30.93 -28.17 -19.67
CA PHE A 264 -30.71 -28.49 -18.25
C PHE A 264 -30.83 -30.01 -18.02
N ALA A 265 -31.94 -30.64 -18.45
CA ALA A 265 -32.19 -32.05 -18.26
C ALA A 265 -31.11 -32.91 -18.91
N GLU A 266 -30.68 -32.58 -20.13
CA GLU A 266 -29.64 -33.37 -20.83
C GLU A 266 -28.27 -33.20 -20.18
N SER A 267 -27.93 -31.95 -19.73
CA SER A 267 -26.67 -31.70 -19.00
C SER A 267 -26.61 -32.49 -17.68
N GLU A 268 -27.69 -32.48 -16.91
CA GLU A 268 -27.80 -33.24 -15.66
C GLU A 268 -27.69 -34.76 -15.88
N ASN A 269 -28.36 -35.24 -16.93
CA ASN A 269 -28.28 -36.65 -17.34
C ASN A 269 -26.85 -37.09 -17.71
N LEU A 270 -26.17 -36.29 -18.54
CA LEU A 270 -24.80 -36.56 -19.00
C LEU A 270 -23.78 -36.50 -17.87
N LEU A 271 -23.99 -35.62 -16.89
CA LEU A 271 -23.14 -35.46 -15.70
C LEU A 271 -23.47 -36.49 -14.60
N GLY A 272 -24.67 -37.08 -14.65
CA GLY A 272 -25.16 -37.98 -13.59
C GLY A 272 -25.51 -37.23 -12.30
N VAL A 273 -25.87 -35.94 -12.40
CA VAL A 273 -26.29 -35.09 -11.28
C VAL A 273 -27.78 -34.79 -11.34
N THR A 274 -28.39 -34.42 -10.23
CA THR A 274 -29.82 -34.11 -10.13
C THR A 274 -30.15 -32.63 -10.23
N ASP A 275 -29.18 -31.76 -10.00
CA ASP A 275 -29.30 -30.30 -10.06
C ASP A 275 -27.93 -29.68 -10.37
N LEU A 276 -27.85 -28.94 -11.46
CA LEU A 276 -26.62 -28.19 -11.86
C LEU A 276 -26.25 -27.08 -10.87
N PHE A 277 -27.19 -26.61 -10.07
CA PHE A 277 -26.99 -25.53 -9.09
C PHE A 277 -26.78 -26.02 -7.65
N ASP A 278 -26.60 -27.34 -7.44
CA ASP A 278 -26.36 -27.87 -6.11
C ASP A 278 -25.19 -27.13 -5.43
N PRO A 279 -25.42 -26.50 -4.26
CA PRO A 279 -24.36 -25.75 -3.56
C PRO A 279 -23.16 -26.61 -3.13
N GLU A 280 -23.37 -27.91 -2.91
CA GLU A 280 -22.29 -28.82 -2.50
C GLU A 280 -21.46 -29.31 -3.70
N ASP A 281 -22.08 -29.41 -4.89
CA ASP A 281 -21.41 -29.85 -6.12
C ASP A 281 -21.86 -29.01 -7.35
N PRO A 282 -21.59 -27.72 -7.42
CA PRO A 282 -22.08 -26.84 -8.48
C PRO A 282 -21.43 -27.14 -9.84
N TRP A 283 -22.27 -27.32 -10.86
CA TRP A 283 -21.88 -27.58 -12.25
C TRP A 283 -22.27 -26.52 -13.23
N ALA A 284 -23.33 -25.74 -12.95
CA ALA A 284 -23.89 -24.76 -13.87
C ALA A 284 -22.83 -23.83 -14.46
N HIS A 285 -21.95 -23.29 -13.61
CA HIS A 285 -20.88 -22.39 -14.02
C HIS A 285 -19.92 -23.03 -15.06
N PHE A 286 -19.58 -24.31 -14.90
CA PHE A 286 -18.68 -25.02 -15.83
C PHE A 286 -19.36 -25.29 -17.15
N VAL A 287 -20.62 -25.72 -17.14
CA VAL A 287 -21.42 -26.00 -18.34
C VAL A 287 -21.64 -24.72 -19.17
N PHE A 288 -22.06 -23.62 -18.52
CA PHE A 288 -22.22 -22.33 -19.20
C PHE A 288 -20.92 -21.84 -19.84
N ASN A 289 -19.80 -21.91 -19.14
CA ASN A 289 -18.51 -21.49 -19.67
C ASN A 289 -18.02 -22.40 -20.81
N ALA A 290 -18.28 -23.70 -20.74
CA ALA A 290 -17.94 -24.64 -21.80
C ALA A 290 -18.73 -24.37 -23.09
N ILE A 291 -20.03 -24.08 -22.99
CA ILE A 291 -20.85 -23.69 -24.14
C ILE A 291 -20.42 -22.34 -24.70
N LYS A 292 -20.13 -21.33 -23.84
CA LYS A 292 -19.57 -20.05 -24.27
C LYS A 292 -18.23 -20.23 -25.00
N ALA A 293 -17.34 -21.03 -24.46
CA ALA A 293 -16.05 -21.35 -25.09
C ALA A 293 -16.22 -22.01 -26.46
N LYS A 294 -17.23 -22.88 -26.61
CA LYS A 294 -17.56 -23.55 -27.88
C LYS A 294 -18.08 -22.56 -28.93
N GLU A 295 -19.06 -21.73 -28.59
CA GLU A 295 -19.85 -20.96 -29.55
C GLU A 295 -19.32 -19.54 -29.78
N LEU A 296 -18.83 -18.88 -28.73
CA LEU A 296 -18.51 -17.44 -28.76
C LEU A 296 -17.01 -17.14 -28.83
N PHE A 297 -16.15 -18.14 -28.60
CA PHE A 297 -14.71 -17.96 -28.61
C PHE A 297 -14.06 -18.91 -29.62
N LEU A 298 -13.70 -18.37 -30.78
CA LEU A 298 -13.20 -19.13 -31.91
C LEU A 298 -11.66 -19.06 -31.95
N LYS A 299 -11.04 -20.24 -32.17
CA LYS A 299 -9.61 -20.35 -32.42
C LYS A 299 -9.20 -19.56 -33.66
N ASP A 300 -8.03 -18.96 -33.64
CA ASP A 300 -7.45 -18.11 -34.67
C ASP A 300 -8.26 -16.81 -34.95
N VAL A 301 -9.27 -16.53 -34.14
CA VAL A 301 -10.05 -15.26 -34.15
C VAL A 301 -9.91 -14.56 -32.81
N ASN A 302 -10.39 -15.17 -31.72
CA ASN A 302 -10.36 -14.59 -30.39
C ASN A 302 -9.12 -15.01 -29.58
N TYR A 303 -8.49 -16.13 -29.94
CA TYR A 303 -7.27 -16.66 -29.33
C TYR A 303 -6.50 -17.56 -30.29
N ILE A 304 -5.23 -17.79 -29.96
CA ILE A 304 -4.39 -18.81 -30.58
C ILE A 304 -3.89 -19.79 -29.51
N VAL A 305 -3.52 -20.98 -29.94
CA VAL A 305 -2.79 -21.95 -29.10
C VAL A 305 -1.33 -21.91 -29.48
N ARG A 306 -0.45 -21.58 -28.52
CA ARG A 306 0.99 -21.46 -28.73
C ARG A 306 1.73 -22.03 -27.52
N ASN A 307 2.68 -22.93 -27.74
CA ASN A 307 3.46 -23.59 -26.68
C ASN A 307 2.59 -24.26 -25.62
N ASP A 308 1.51 -24.90 -26.02
CA ASP A 308 0.54 -25.55 -25.14
C ASP A 308 -0.24 -24.60 -24.21
N GLU A 309 -0.32 -23.31 -24.60
CA GLU A 309 -1.06 -22.27 -23.88
C GLU A 309 -2.06 -21.56 -24.78
N VAL A 310 -3.22 -21.19 -24.23
CA VAL A 310 -4.19 -20.32 -24.89
C VAL A 310 -3.75 -18.86 -24.71
N VAL A 311 -3.54 -18.15 -25.82
CA VAL A 311 -3.14 -16.74 -25.83
C VAL A 311 -4.22 -15.91 -26.52
N ILE A 312 -4.74 -14.89 -25.82
CA ILE A 312 -5.79 -14.00 -26.32
C ILE A 312 -5.29 -13.18 -27.51
N VAL A 313 -6.13 -13.03 -28.52
CA VAL A 313 -5.95 -12.10 -29.64
C VAL A 313 -6.90 -10.92 -29.46
N ASP A 314 -6.36 -9.71 -29.54
CA ASP A 314 -7.15 -8.48 -29.50
C ASP A 314 -7.95 -8.33 -30.78
N GLU A 315 -9.26 -8.27 -30.68
CA GLU A 315 -10.20 -8.26 -31.82
C GLU A 315 -10.01 -7.03 -32.73
N PHE A 316 -9.54 -5.90 -32.19
CA PHE A 316 -9.40 -4.67 -32.95
C PHE A 316 -8.04 -4.53 -33.63
N THR A 317 -7.00 -5.01 -32.98
CA THR A 317 -5.63 -4.84 -33.46
C THR A 317 -5.00 -6.11 -34.03
N GLY A 318 -5.62 -7.28 -33.82
CA GLY A 318 -5.08 -8.58 -34.19
C GLY A 318 -3.79 -8.95 -33.44
N ARG A 319 -3.44 -8.23 -32.39
CA ARG A 319 -2.23 -8.49 -31.59
C ARG A 319 -2.50 -9.56 -30.54
N VAL A 320 -1.54 -10.43 -30.35
CA VAL A 320 -1.55 -11.37 -29.22
C VAL A 320 -1.26 -10.63 -27.92
N LEU A 321 -1.99 -11.00 -26.86
CA LEU A 321 -1.90 -10.40 -25.53
C LEU A 321 -1.37 -11.44 -24.53
N PRO A 322 -0.04 -11.68 -24.47
CA PRO A 322 0.53 -12.66 -23.55
C PRO A 322 0.26 -12.30 -22.09
N GLY A 323 -0.03 -13.30 -21.27
CA GLY A 323 -0.28 -13.12 -19.85
C GLY A 323 -1.67 -12.56 -19.49
N ARG A 324 -2.50 -12.16 -20.47
CA ARG A 324 -3.92 -11.87 -20.24
C ARG A 324 -4.76 -13.14 -20.26
N ARG A 325 -5.76 -13.19 -19.38
CA ARG A 325 -6.71 -14.31 -19.27
C ARG A 325 -8.12 -13.76 -19.14
N TRP A 326 -9.11 -14.49 -19.66
CA TRP A 326 -10.52 -14.21 -19.36
C TRP A 326 -10.82 -14.61 -17.91
N SER A 327 -11.70 -13.87 -17.26
CA SER A 327 -12.16 -14.10 -15.89
C SER A 327 -13.20 -15.20 -15.78
N ASP A 328 -13.58 -15.50 -14.55
CA ASP A 328 -14.73 -16.32 -14.19
C ASP A 328 -14.73 -17.74 -14.76
N GLY A 329 -13.54 -18.33 -14.90
CA GLY A 329 -13.38 -19.72 -15.38
C GLY A 329 -13.51 -19.90 -16.90
N LEU A 330 -13.77 -18.83 -17.66
CA LEU A 330 -13.91 -18.91 -19.11
C LEU A 330 -12.59 -19.31 -19.79
N HIS A 331 -11.45 -18.78 -19.31
CA HIS A 331 -10.15 -19.14 -19.89
C HIS A 331 -9.86 -20.62 -19.69
N GLN A 332 -10.15 -21.17 -18.52
CA GLN A 332 -10.03 -22.59 -18.22
C GLN A 332 -10.95 -23.45 -19.09
N ALA A 333 -12.17 -22.97 -19.35
CA ALA A 333 -13.09 -23.65 -20.27
C ALA A 333 -12.55 -23.70 -21.72
N ILE A 334 -11.85 -22.66 -22.18
CA ILE A 334 -11.20 -22.65 -23.48
C ILE A 334 -9.95 -23.56 -23.47
N GLU A 335 -9.16 -23.55 -22.40
CA GLU A 335 -8.03 -24.49 -22.22
C GLU A 335 -8.53 -25.96 -22.28
N ALA A 336 -9.65 -26.26 -21.60
CA ALA A 336 -10.29 -27.58 -21.66
C ALA A 336 -10.76 -27.93 -23.09
N LYS A 337 -11.41 -27.01 -23.79
CA LYS A 337 -11.84 -27.14 -25.18
C LYS A 337 -10.69 -27.48 -26.11
N GLU A 338 -9.53 -26.84 -25.93
CA GLU A 338 -8.34 -27.04 -26.78
C GLU A 338 -7.45 -28.17 -26.30
N HIS A 339 -7.82 -28.87 -25.22
CA HIS A 339 -7.05 -29.98 -24.60
C HIS A 339 -5.62 -29.59 -24.22
N VAL A 340 -5.40 -28.34 -23.81
CA VAL A 340 -4.13 -27.85 -23.26
C VAL A 340 -4.16 -27.91 -21.72
N GLU A 341 -2.99 -27.69 -21.09
CA GLU A 341 -2.92 -27.67 -19.61
C GLU A 341 -3.80 -26.58 -19.03
N ILE A 342 -4.73 -26.95 -18.14
CA ILE A 342 -5.65 -26.01 -17.49
C ILE A 342 -4.92 -25.34 -16.33
N GLN A 343 -4.68 -24.04 -16.45
CA GLN A 343 -4.02 -23.24 -15.42
C GLN A 343 -5.01 -22.83 -14.32
N PRO A 344 -4.59 -22.82 -13.04
CA PRO A 344 -5.45 -22.40 -11.94
C PRO A 344 -5.95 -20.95 -12.12
N GLU A 345 -7.16 -20.70 -11.65
CA GLU A 345 -7.75 -19.36 -11.65
C GLU A 345 -7.10 -18.51 -10.56
N THR A 346 -6.72 -17.27 -10.89
CA THR A 346 -6.26 -16.27 -9.91
C THR A 346 -7.43 -15.40 -9.49
N GLN A 347 -7.69 -15.37 -8.18
CA GLN A 347 -8.70 -14.48 -7.60
C GLN A 347 -8.03 -13.40 -6.77
N THR A 348 -8.51 -12.16 -6.88
CA THR A 348 -8.11 -11.07 -6.00
C THR A 348 -8.65 -11.35 -4.59
N LEU A 349 -7.75 -11.54 -3.64
CA LEU A 349 -8.08 -11.82 -2.24
C LEU A 349 -8.22 -10.54 -1.42
N ALA A 350 -7.34 -9.57 -1.67
CA ALA A 350 -7.36 -8.29 -0.97
C ALA A 350 -6.79 -7.18 -1.85
N THR A 351 -7.32 -5.98 -1.69
CA THR A 351 -6.84 -4.80 -2.40
C THR A 351 -7.00 -3.53 -1.56
N ILE A 352 -6.06 -2.61 -1.69
CA ILE A 352 -6.15 -1.26 -1.13
C ILE A 352 -5.37 -0.28 -2.02
N THR A 353 -5.84 0.96 -2.16
CA THR A 353 -5.06 2.03 -2.78
C THR A 353 -4.19 2.74 -1.75
N TYR A 354 -3.09 3.38 -2.18
CA TYR A 354 -2.27 4.17 -1.26
C TYR A 354 -3.08 5.28 -0.58
N GLN A 355 -3.96 5.94 -1.32
CA GLN A 355 -4.84 6.95 -0.75
C GLN A 355 -5.65 6.42 0.45
N ASN A 356 -6.28 5.25 0.30
CA ASN A 356 -7.07 4.65 1.36
C ASN A 356 -6.20 4.15 2.53
N LEU A 357 -5.02 3.60 2.23
CA LEU A 357 -4.07 3.15 3.24
C LEU A 357 -3.64 4.30 4.16
N PHE A 358 -3.20 5.42 3.58
CA PHE A 358 -2.69 6.53 4.37
C PHE A 358 -3.76 7.32 5.11
N LEU A 359 -5.03 7.24 4.69
CA LEU A 359 -6.18 7.76 5.44
C LEU A 359 -6.43 7.01 6.77
N LEU A 360 -5.84 5.84 6.96
CA LEU A 360 -5.95 5.08 8.21
C LEU A 360 -5.08 5.66 9.35
N TYR A 361 -4.12 6.52 9.03
CA TYR A 361 -3.32 7.18 10.05
C TYR A 361 -4.09 8.33 10.70
N PRO A 362 -4.17 8.38 12.04
CA PRO A 362 -4.77 9.51 12.75
C PRO A 362 -4.06 10.84 12.46
N LYS A 363 -2.76 10.78 12.16
CA LYS A 363 -1.95 11.94 11.80
C LYS A 363 -0.86 11.56 10.79
N LEU A 364 -0.69 12.41 9.77
CA LEU A 364 0.23 12.20 8.67
C LEU A 364 0.90 13.52 8.31
N GLY A 365 2.24 13.53 8.23
CA GLY A 365 3.02 14.64 7.67
C GLY A 365 3.67 14.22 6.35
N GLY A 366 3.79 15.15 5.40
CA GLY A 366 4.39 14.87 4.10
C GLY A 366 5.48 15.87 3.72
N ASN A 367 6.64 15.36 3.27
CA ASN A 367 7.68 16.16 2.63
C ASN A 367 7.50 16.14 1.12
N ASP A 368 7.59 17.31 0.49
CA ASP A 368 7.62 17.46 -0.96
C ASP A 368 8.89 18.17 -1.43
N GLY A 369 9.48 17.69 -2.54
CA GLY A 369 10.69 18.25 -3.15
C GLY A 369 10.47 19.00 -4.45
N ASN A 370 9.29 18.83 -5.07
CA ASN A 370 8.96 19.43 -6.35
C ASN A 370 8.34 20.82 -6.19
N CYS A 371 9.17 21.81 -5.86
CA CYS A 371 8.79 23.20 -6.09
C CYS A 371 8.60 23.44 -7.60
N LYS A 372 7.46 23.06 -8.16
CA LYS A 372 7.06 23.63 -9.46
C LYS A 372 6.80 25.12 -9.23
N ASP A 373 7.58 25.94 -9.90
CA ASP A 373 7.41 27.39 -9.94
C ASP A 373 5.93 27.78 -9.94
N GLY A 374 5.52 28.46 -8.89
CA GLY A 374 4.19 28.93 -8.53
C GLY A 374 3.19 29.23 -9.65
N ARG A 375 2.56 28.20 -10.20
CA ARG A 375 1.29 28.34 -10.92
C ARG A 375 0.41 27.15 -10.62
N GLY A 376 -0.49 27.33 -9.65
CA GLY A 376 -1.69 26.51 -9.50
C GLY A 376 -1.53 25.28 -8.62
N GLY A 377 -1.34 25.50 -7.33
CA GLY A 377 -1.69 24.50 -6.34
C GLY A 377 -3.12 24.74 -5.85
N VAL A 378 -3.93 23.71 -5.87
CA VAL A 378 -5.22 23.62 -5.19
C VAL A 378 -4.99 23.48 -3.69
#